data_dfb0988987d7f9984d604048aba6dca0
#
_entry.id   dfb0988987d7f9984d604048aba6dca0
#
_cell.length_a   1.000
_cell.length_b   1.000
_cell.length_c   1.000
_cell.angle_alpha   90.00
_cell.angle_beta   90.00
_cell.angle_gamma   90.00
#
_symmetry.space_group_name_H-M   'P 1'
#
loop_
_entity.id
_entity.type
_entity.pdbx_description
1 polymer ?
#
loop_
_entity_poly.entity_id
_entity_poly.type
_entity_poly.pdbx_seq_one_letter_code
_entity_poly.pdbx_strand_id
1 'polypeptide(L)'
;MTALIVCLARQSVDGFDGKLEALEEQAFKQAAAFVDPSLVRIDTVGGLEQIGELTLGTGPTSGMLVSEDGFVISSSFNFASKPASILVTLSDGRRFPAKLIASDKLKLLTLLKIEAAGLTPAKSAPRASVKVGQWAIALGRTFDLGTPSISVGIVSATNRIWGKAIQTDAKTSPVNYGGALVNIEGKVLGVIAPLSPMGHGETAGVEWYDGGIGFAIPLDDVYESLDRLKQGRDLLPGLLGVTFAGGQSMNVPVVVDRVRYNSPAQRMGLKTDDRIIEANGQKIIRVAQFKQVFGHLYGGDTLNLTIQRAEKTRTVAATLAGELVPYEVPFLGLLPRRGASVVQGMAVRFVFPDSPTDKAGLSQGDQILKYNGLPVIDSRTLADLVGRGRPGDQVSLAYLHDGREATVDVTLASLPNTMVGELSAELIESSATGSIDLNKNVLDDVKAVEAKPAERISIPEGPKTGRFTELLAGYEHSYWAYVPENYNPRRAYGLLVWIHPSGDTLEAIVTKRWKSICDRRGIILVAPKADNLAGWTPGEANFVEGLVAYIREKYTIDTPRIWLHSHGSGAMMASLLVGRQGDVFRGLVLTGAPFVGQVADQEPDFKPQFH
;
A
#
# COMPACT_ATOMS: atom_id res chain seq x y z
N MET A 1 55.39 47.45 18.28
CA MET A 1 55.68 46.01 18.40
C MET A 1 54.50 45.11 18.09
N THR A 2 53.28 45.53 18.31
CA THR A 2 52.08 44.73 18.11
C THR A 2 51.69 44.53 16.63
N ALA A 3 52.00 45.45 15.73
CA ALA A 3 51.68 45.36 14.30
C ALA A 3 52.55 44.36 13.51
N LEU A 4 53.75 44.07 13.98
CA LEU A 4 54.69 43.16 13.30
C LEU A 4 54.39 41.70 13.57
N ILE A 5 53.77 41.37 14.72
CA ILE A 5 53.39 39.99 15.08
C ILE A 5 52.17 39.54 14.31
N VAL A 6 51.24 40.47 13.99
CA VAL A 6 50.02 40.14 13.21
C VAL A 6 50.37 39.90 11.73
N CYS A 7 51.32 40.56 11.13
CA CYS A 7 51.79 40.32 9.76
C CYS A 7 52.54 38.99 9.60
N LEU A 8 53.32 38.57 10.57
CA LEU A 8 54.07 37.31 10.51
C LEU A 8 53.14 36.10 10.73
N ALA A 9 52.06 36.26 11.53
CA ALA A 9 51.05 35.21 11.71
C ALA A 9 50.16 35.01 10.46
N ARG A 10 49.85 36.08 9.69
CA ARG A 10 49.10 35.97 8.44
C ARG A 10 49.88 35.30 7.31
N GLN A 11 51.19 35.57 7.17
CA GLN A 11 51.97 34.94 6.10
C GLN A 11 52.23 33.45 6.33
N SER A 12 52.19 32.94 7.57
CA SER A 12 52.34 31.51 7.84
C SER A 12 51.04 30.70 7.67
N VAL A 13 49.85 31.35 7.73
CA VAL A 13 48.57 30.70 7.56
C VAL A 13 48.25 30.51 6.07
N ASP A 14 48.46 31.52 5.23
CA ASP A 14 48.15 31.46 3.79
C ASP A 14 49.01 30.42 3.04
N GLY A 15 50.24 30.16 3.47
CA GLY A 15 51.10 29.15 2.84
C GLY A 15 50.86 27.71 3.28
N PHE A 16 50.17 27.52 4.40
CA PHE A 16 49.80 26.19 4.93
C PHE A 16 48.46 25.71 4.35
N ASP A 17 47.49 26.60 4.19
CA ASP A 17 46.17 26.29 3.63
C ASP A 17 46.26 25.83 2.17
N GLY A 18 47.02 26.51 1.31
CA GLY A 18 47.14 26.11 -0.10
C GLY A 18 47.83 24.77 -0.32
N LYS A 19 48.66 24.29 0.62
CA LYS A 19 49.24 22.94 0.56
C LYS A 19 48.26 21.87 0.99
N LEU A 20 47.43 22.14 2.00
CA LEU A 20 46.44 21.19 2.47
C LEU A 20 45.37 20.97 1.42
N GLU A 21 44.81 22.03 0.85
CA GLU A 21 43.81 21.95 -0.23
C GLU A 21 44.31 21.15 -1.44
N ALA A 22 45.57 21.37 -1.86
CA ALA A 22 46.20 20.63 -2.96
C ALA A 22 46.35 19.12 -2.63
N LEU A 23 46.65 18.77 -1.39
CA LEU A 23 46.77 17.39 -0.93
C LEU A 23 45.41 16.72 -0.85
N GLU A 24 44.37 17.42 -0.38
CA GLU A 24 42.99 16.94 -0.35
C GLU A 24 42.47 16.68 -1.77
N GLU A 25 42.64 17.65 -2.68
CA GLU A 25 42.27 17.50 -4.08
C GLU A 25 42.97 16.28 -4.72
N GLN A 26 44.26 16.11 -4.47
CA GLN A 26 45.03 14.97 -4.94
C GLN A 26 44.50 13.64 -4.37
N ALA A 27 44.18 13.60 -3.08
CA ALA A 27 43.63 12.40 -2.43
C ALA A 27 42.28 12.00 -3.00
N PHE A 28 41.37 12.96 -3.25
CA PHE A 28 40.08 12.68 -3.88
C PHE A 28 40.24 12.16 -5.30
N LYS A 29 41.10 12.74 -6.11
CA LYS A 29 41.40 12.27 -7.47
C LYS A 29 42.03 10.87 -7.45
N GLN A 30 42.91 10.56 -6.52
CA GLN A 30 43.51 9.24 -6.38
C GLN A 30 42.47 8.18 -5.95
N ALA A 31 41.60 8.51 -5.01
CA ALA A 31 40.51 7.63 -4.58
C ALA A 31 39.56 7.30 -5.75
N ALA A 32 39.22 8.31 -6.55
CA ALA A 32 38.39 8.11 -7.74
C ALA A 32 39.11 7.24 -8.78
N ALA A 33 40.38 7.49 -9.07
CA ALA A 33 41.18 6.72 -10.02
C ALA A 33 41.35 5.24 -9.61
N PHE A 34 41.40 4.96 -8.30
CA PHE A 34 41.47 3.58 -7.81
C PHE A 34 40.21 2.76 -8.13
N VAL A 35 39.04 3.36 -8.09
CA VAL A 35 37.73 2.68 -8.35
C VAL A 35 37.32 2.79 -9.81
N ASP A 36 37.92 3.71 -10.57
CA ASP A 36 37.58 3.97 -11.97
C ASP A 36 37.44 2.71 -12.85
N PRO A 37 38.35 1.71 -12.79
CA PRO A 37 38.23 0.48 -13.59
C PRO A 37 36.96 -0.35 -13.27
N SER A 38 36.37 -0.16 -12.09
CA SER A 38 35.15 -0.88 -11.66
C SER A 38 33.88 -0.12 -12.01
N LEU A 39 33.95 1.19 -12.33
CA LEU A 39 32.80 2.01 -12.67
C LEU A 39 32.43 1.85 -14.14
N VAL A 40 31.15 1.65 -14.41
CA VAL A 40 30.62 1.52 -15.76
C VAL A 40 29.53 2.55 -16.03
N ARG A 41 29.42 2.95 -17.28
CA ARG A 41 28.27 3.71 -17.78
C ARG A 41 27.23 2.73 -18.31
N ILE A 42 25.96 3.01 -18.02
CA ILE A 42 24.82 2.23 -18.47
C ILE A 42 23.92 3.11 -19.31
N ASP A 43 23.71 2.74 -20.56
CA ASP A 43 22.75 3.36 -21.47
C ASP A 43 21.55 2.43 -21.60
N THR A 44 20.34 2.97 -21.44
CA THR A 44 19.07 2.25 -21.60
C THR A 44 18.31 2.77 -22.80
N VAL A 45 17.67 1.89 -23.55
CA VAL A 45 16.89 2.25 -24.75
C VAL A 45 15.49 1.66 -24.65
N GLY A 46 14.49 2.47 -24.98
CA GLY A 46 13.08 2.10 -24.88
C GLY A 46 12.58 2.00 -23.44
N GLY A 47 11.36 1.53 -23.29
CA GLY A 47 10.69 1.42 -21.99
C GLY A 47 9.62 2.48 -21.79
N LEU A 48 9.15 2.59 -20.54
CA LEU A 48 8.12 3.55 -20.16
C LEU A 48 8.73 4.94 -19.99
N GLU A 49 8.10 5.96 -20.56
CA GLU A 49 8.54 7.35 -20.39
C GLU A 49 8.06 7.93 -19.04
N GLN A 50 7.03 7.32 -18.44
CA GLN A 50 6.39 7.80 -17.23
C GLN A 50 6.00 6.64 -16.30
N ILE A 51 6.24 6.79 -15.00
CA ILE A 51 5.74 5.89 -13.95
C ILE A 51 4.96 6.73 -12.95
N GLY A 52 3.63 6.58 -12.94
CA GLY A 52 2.76 7.48 -12.19
C GLY A 52 2.89 8.91 -12.66
N GLU A 53 3.22 9.83 -11.78
CA GLU A 53 3.46 11.25 -12.08
C GLU A 53 4.94 11.58 -12.40
N LEU A 54 5.82 10.59 -12.26
CA LEU A 54 7.26 10.78 -12.47
C LEU A 54 7.63 10.53 -13.93
N THR A 55 8.12 11.57 -14.61
CA THR A 55 8.75 11.44 -15.93
C THR A 55 10.17 10.91 -15.75
N LEU A 56 10.46 9.76 -16.35
CA LEU A 56 11.78 9.14 -16.29
C LEU A 56 12.67 9.69 -17.38
N GLY A 57 13.82 10.20 -17.00
CA GLY A 57 14.85 10.60 -17.97
C GLY A 57 15.45 9.38 -18.67
N THR A 58 15.71 9.52 -19.97
CA THR A 58 16.38 8.48 -20.79
C THR A 58 17.91 8.66 -20.85
N GLY A 59 18.48 9.42 -19.91
CA GLY A 59 19.92 9.68 -19.86
C GLY A 59 20.74 8.47 -19.41
N PRO A 60 22.06 8.50 -19.69
CA PRO A 60 22.95 7.47 -19.19
C PRO A 60 23.03 7.51 -17.66
N THR A 61 23.26 6.34 -17.06
CA THR A 61 23.37 6.17 -15.62
C THR A 61 24.61 5.36 -15.26
N SER A 62 24.84 5.14 -13.97
CA SER A 62 26.06 4.50 -13.48
C SER A 62 25.80 3.07 -13.00
N GLY A 63 26.84 2.26 -13.04
CA GLY A 63 26.89 0.94 -12.41
C GLY A 63 28.31 0.61 -11.95
N MET A 64 28.45 -0.53 -11.32
CA MET A 64 29.72 -0.99 -10.78
C MET A 64 29.92 -2.48 -10.99
N LEU A 65 31.10 -2.88 -11.49
CA LEU A 65 31.49 -4.29 -11.60
C LEU A 65 31.66 -4.90 -10.19
N VAL A 66 31.01 -6.03 -9.97
CA VAL A 66 31.06 -6.77 -8.70
C VAL A 66 31.64 -8.17 -8.84
N SER A 67 32.05 -8.57 -10.04
CA SER A 67 32.73 -9.85 -10.28
C SER A 67 33.56 -9.83 -11.56
N GLU A 68 34.60 -10.67 -11.61
CA GLU A 68 35.48 -10.83 -12.77
C GLU A 68 34.78 -11.45 -13.97
N ASP A 69 33.71 -12.19 -13.74
CA ASP A 69 32.89 -12.86 -14.75
C ASP A 69 31.79 -11.95 -15.35
N GLY A 70 31.80 -10.65 -15.05
CA GLY A 70 30.99 -9.65 -15.75
C GLY A 70 29.64 -9.34 -15.13
N PHE A 71 29.45 -9.53 -13.82
CA PHE A 71 28.29 -9.02 -13.14
C PHE A 71 28.49 -7.55 -12.76
N VAL A 72 27.45 -6.76 -13.04
CA VAL A 72 27.36 -5.33 -12.76
C VAL A 72 26.18 -5.07 -11.84
N ILE A 73 26.39 -4.35 -10.75
CA ILE A 73 25.33 -3.87 -9.87
C ILE A 73 24.99 -2.41 -10.19
N SER A 74 23.72 -2.06 -10.14
CA SER A 74 23.25 -0.68 -10.28
C SER A 74 21.99 -0.46 -9.44
N SER A 75 21.53 0.78 -9.33
CA SER A 75 20.26 1.11 -8.67
C SER A 75 19.07 0.61 -9.51
N SER A 76 18.06 0.02 -8.86
CA SER A 76 16.81 -0.37 -9.53
C SER A 76 16.04 0.82 -10.11
N PHE A 77 16.25 2.03 -9.59
CA PHE A 77 15.71 3.27 -10.14
C PHE A 77 16.03 3.40 -11.64
N ASN A 78 17.25 3.04 -12.04
CA ASN A 78 17.72 3.17 -13.41
C ASN A 78 17.00 2.23 -14.41
N PHE A 79 16.25 1.25 -13.90
CA PHE A 79 15.51 0.26 -14.69
C PHE A 79 14.00 0.30 -14.45
N ALA A 80 13.54 1.30 -13.71
CA ALA A 80 12.11 1.48 -13.43
C ALA A 80 11.28 1.66 -14.70
N SER A 81 11.87 2.25 -15.77
CA SER A 81 11.27 2.36 -17.11
C SER A 81 11.09 1.02 -17.84
N LYS A 82 11.66 -0.08 -17.33
CA LYS A 82 11.68 -1.40 -17.99
C LYS A 82 12.24 -1.32 -19.42
N PRO A 83 13.52 -0.90 -19.59
CA PRO A 83 14.10 -0.69 -20.91
C PRO A 83 14.11 -1.94 -21.76
N ALA A 84 13.94 -1.79 -23.07
CA ALA A 84 13.97 -2.88 -24.05
C ALA A 84 15.39 -3.42 -24.27
N SER A 85 16.41 -2.55 -24.14
CA SER A 85 17.82 -2.94 -24.23
C SER A 85 18.68 -2.13 -23.27
N ILE A 86 19.77 -2.76 -22.83
CA ILE A 86 20.74 -2.20 -21.88
C ILE A 86 22.14 -2.36 -22.50
N LEU A 87 22.89 -1.27 -22.55
CA LEU A 87 24.27 -1.25 -23.02
C LEU A 87 25.18 -0.78 -21.88
N VAL A 88 26.21 -1.55 -21.58
CA VAL A 88 27.23 -1.22 -20.57
C VAL A 88 28.52 -0.82 -21.27
N THR A 89 29.06 0.35 -20.93
CA THR A 89 30.36 0.85 -21.39
C THR A 89 31.33 0.86 -20.23
N LEU A 90 32.45 0.18 -20.41
CA LEU A 90 33.56 0.11 -19.43
C LEU A 90 34.40 1.40 -19.44
N SER A 91 35.28 1.56 -18.43
CA SER A 91 36.20 2.69 -18.33
C SER A 91 37.20 2.76 -19.50
N ASP A 92 37.55 1.63 -20.10
CA ASP A 92 38.43 1.54 -21.28
C ASP A 92 37.71 1.78 -22.61
N GLY A 93 36.41 2.09 -22.61
CA GLY A 93 35.59 2.37 -23.78
C GLY A 93 34.97 1.14 -24.44
N ARG A 94 35.28 -0.07 -24.03
CA ARG A 94 34.59 -1.29 -24.50
C ARG A 94 33.12 -1.29 -24.17
N ARG A 95 32.27 -1.75 -25.09
CA ARG A 95 30.82 -1.74 -24.97
C ARG A 95 30.23 -3.13 -25.08
N PHE A 96 29.33 -3.47 -24.20
CA PHE A 96 28.69 -4.78 -24.16
C PHE A 96 27.19 -4.68 -23.96
N PRO A 97 26.37 -5.46 -24.69
CA PRO A 97 24.96 -5.62 -24.34
C PRO A 97 24.87 -6.32 -22.98
N ALA A 98 23.96 -5.85 -22.13
CA ALA A 98 23.76 -6.41 -20.80
C ALA A 98 22.39 -7.07 -20.67
N LYS A 99 22.32 -8.14 -19.89
CA LYS A 99 21.08 -8.81 -19.51
C LYS A 99 20.79 -8.47 -18.04
N LEU A 100 19.55 -8.10 -17.76
CA LEU A 100 19.05 -8.01 -16.38
C LEU A 100 18.88 -9.43 -15.85
N ILE A 101 19.52 -9.74 -14.73
CA ILE A 101 19.54 -11.07 -14.13
C ILE A 101 18.50 -11.17 -13.01
N ALA A 102 18.56 -10.28 -12.03
CA ALA A 102 17.64 -10.22 -10.89
C ALA A 102 17.69 -8.86 -10.22
N SER A 103 16.68 -8.57 -9.40
CA SER A 103 16.62 -7.36 -8.58
C SER A 103 16.52 -7.69 -7.10
N ASP A 104 17.25 -6.94 -6.28
CA ASP A 104 17.05 -6.89 -4.85
C ASP A 104 15.97 -5.84 -4.54
N LYS A 105 14.74 -6.29 -4.33
CA LYS A 105 13.59 -5.41 -4.06
C LYS A 105 13.62 -4.80 -2.65
N LEU A 106 14.46 -5.34 -1.75
CA LEU A 106 14.65 -4.81 -0.40
C LEU A 106 15.64 -3.64 -0.38
N LYS A 107 16.74 -3.77 -1.14
CA LYS A 107 17.82 -2.78 -1.21
C LYS A 107 17.72 -1.87 -2.43
N LEU A 108 16.75 -2.11 -3.32
CA LEU A 108 16.51 -1.37 -4.57
C LEU A 108 17.74 -1.38 -5.50
N LEU A 109 18.35 -2.55 -5.67
CA LEU A 109 19.48 -2.79 -6.56
C LEU A 109 19.11 -3.78 -7.64
N THR A 110 19.75 -3.67 -8.80
CA THR A 110 19.56 -4.56 -9.94
C THR A 110 20.90 -5.12 -10.41
N LEU A 111 20.95 -6.43 -10.61
CA LEU A 111 22.11 -7.15 -11.11
C LEU A 111 21.99 -7.36 -12.62
N LEU A 112 23.01 -6.91 -13.33
CA LEU A 112 23.17 -7.12 -14.78
C LEU A 112 24.31 -8.10 -15.03
N LYS A 113 24.34 -8.70 -16.23
CA LYS A 113 25.42 -9.55 -16.75
C LYS A 113 25.88 -9.07 -18.12
N ILE A 114 27.19 -8.89 -18.27
CA ILE A 114 27.86 -8.67 -19.56
C ILE A 114 28.82 -9.83 -19.85
N GLU A 115 29.04 -10.10 -21.11
CA GLU A 115 30.00 -11.10 -21.57
C GLU A 115 31.33 -10.42 -21.91
N ALA A 116 32.17 -10.22 -20.91
CA ALA A 116 33.47 -9.53 -21.03
C ALA A 116 34.53 -10.22 -20.19
N ALA A 117 35.79 -10.04 -20.56
CA ALA A 117 36.95 -10.55 -19.82
C ALA A 117 37.92 -9.41 -19.45
N GLY A 118 38.82 -9.66 -18.52
CA GLY A 118 39.77 -8.70 -18.01
C GLY A 118 39.11 -7.58 -17.23
N LEU A 119 38.14 -7.93 -16.37
CA LEU A 119 37.38 -7.00 -15.56
C LEU A 119 37.97 -6.87 -14.17
N THR A 120 37.83 -5.67 -13.60
CA THR A 120 38.30 -5.35 -12.23
C THR A 120 37.09 -5.08 -11.33
N PRO A 121 36.70 -6.02 -10.46
CA PRO A 121 35.61 -5.80 -9.52
C PRO A 121 35.96 -4.78 -8.44
N ALA A 122 34.95 -4.08 -7.95
CA ALA A 122 35.09 -3.11 -6.87
C ALA A 122 35.53 -3.78 -5.57
N LYS A 123 36.42 -3.09 -4.83
CA LYS A 123 36.90 -3.56 -3.53
C LYS A 123 36.10 -2.90 -2.40
N SER A 124 35.43 -3.71 -1.59
CA SER A 124 34.63 -3.26 -0.46
C SER A 124 35.51 -2.74 0.68
N ALA A 125 35.06 -1.69 1.33
CA ALA A 125 35.49 -1.33 2.68
C ALA A 125 34.67 -2.16 3.69
N PRO A 126 35.30 -2.87 4.64
CA PRO A 126 34.56 -3.65 5.63
C PRO A 126 33.53 -2.78 6.35
N ARG A 127 32.27 -3.23 6.44
CA ARG A 127 31.18 -2.46 7.06
C ARG A 127 31.54 -1.97 8.47
N ALA A 128 32.25 -2.76 9.26
CA ALA A 128 32.71 -2.39 10.60
C ALA A 128 33.71 -1.22 10.62
N SER A 129 34.38 -0.94 9.49
CA SER A 129 35.34 0.17 9.36
C SER A 129 34.66 1.49 9.01
N VAL A 130 33.40 1.48 8.62
CA VAL A 130 32.65 2.69 8.24
C VAL A 130 32.26 3.48 9.48
N LYS A 131 32.73 4.74 9.55
CA LYS A 131 32.51 5.62 10.71
C LYS A 131 31.92 6.95 10.27
N VAL A 132 31.05 7.50 11.10
CA VAL A 132 30.52 8.86 10.94
C VAL A 132 31.64 9.86 10.99
N GLY A 133 31.62 10.86 10.10
CA GLY A 133 32.61 11.90 9.98
C GLY A 133 33.78 11.58 9.04
N GLN A 134 33.94 10.34 8.56
CA GLN A 134 34.97 10.04 7.55
C GLN A 134 34.57 10.61 6.17
N TRP A 135 35.55 10.90 5.35
CA TRP A 135 35.35 11.32 3.97
C TRP A 135 34.54 10.28 3.18
N ALA A 136 33.61 10.76 2.40
CA ALA A 136 32.76 9.97 1.51
C ALA A 136 32.69 10.66 0.14
N ILE A 137 33.14 9.96 -0.89
CA ILE A 137 33.26 10.50 -2.25
C ILE A 137 32.25 9.73 -3.10
N ALA A 138 31.22 10.44 -3.61
CA ALA A 138 30.22 9.88 -4.51
C ALA A 138 30.73 9.96 -5.95
N LEU A 139 30.78 8.83 -6.62
CA LEU A 139 31.30 8.66 -7.98
C LEU A 139 30.23 8.14 -8.92
N GLY A 140 30.20 8.66 -10.15
CA GLY A 140 29.34 8.16 -11.23
C GLY A 140 30.04 8.27 -12.57
N ARG A 141 29.61 7.47 -13.56
CA ARG A 141 30.10 7.52 -14.94
C ARG A 141 28.93 7.67 -15.89
N THR A 142 28.68 8.89 -16.35
CA THR A 142 27.54 9.19 -17.21
C THR A 142 27.93 10.00 -18.46
N PHE A 143 28.50 11.18 -18.29
CA PHE A 143 28.75 12.11 -19.40
C PHE A 143 30.08 11.87 -20.08
N ASP A 144 31.15 11.80 -19.31
CA ASP A 144 32.49 11.57 -19.79
C ASP A 144 32.94 10.13 -19.48
N LEU A 145 33.46 9.44 -20.50
CA LEU A 145 34.01 8.10 -20.34
C LEU A 145 35.40 8.12 -19.73
N GLY A 146 36.15 9.20 -19.94
CA GLY A 146 37.51 9.35 -19.45
C GLY A 146 37.63 9.72 -17.97
N THR A 147 36.59 10.40 -17.44
CA THR A 147 36.64 10.92 -16.06
C THR A 147 35.30 10.70 -15.36
N PRO A 148 35.28 10.01 -14.20
CA PRO A 148 34.05 9.90 -13.42
C PRO A 148 33.64 11.23 -12.83
N SER A 149 32.35 11.47 -12.65
CA SER A 149 31.84 12.59 -11.86
C SER A 149 32.18 12.37 -10.38
N ILE A 150 32.60 13.43 -9.68
CA ILE A 150 33.04 13.38 -8.28
C ILE A 150 32.20 14.37 -7.47
N SER A 151 31.65 13.93 -6.36
CA SER A 151 31.06 14.78 -5.33
C SER A 151 31.57 14.35 -3.96
N VAL A 152 32.10 15.30 -3.21
CA VAL A 152 32.76 15.04 -1.91
C VAL A 152 31.85 15.47 -0.77
N GLY A 153 31.83 14.68 0.28
CA GLY A 153 31.14 14.91 1.54
C GLY A 153 31.69 13.98 2.62
N ILE A 154 30.88 13.70 3.61
CA ILE A 154 31.22 12.80 4.71
C ILE A 154 30.17 11.71 4.89
N VAL A 155 30.51 10.67 5.62
CA VAL A 155 29.50 9.74 6.17
C VAL A 155 28.77 10.46 7.30
N SER A 156 27.52 10.85 7.05
CA SER A 156 26.68 11.56 8.02
C SER A 156 26.05 10.64 9.06
N ALA A 157 25.72 9.40 8.66
CA ALA A 157 25.19 8.38 9.57
C ALA A 157 25.35 6.97 8.99
N THR A 158 25.36 5.97 9.86
CA THR A 158 25.32 4.55 9.50
C THR A 158 23.99 3.92 9.91
N ASN A 159 23.69 2.74 9.39
CA ASN A 159 22.47 1.97 9.72
C ASN A 159 21.15 2.74 9.50
N ARG A 160 21.10 3.62 8.49
CA ARG A 160 19.90 4.34 8.09
C ARG A 160 18.93 3.41 7.33
N ILE A 161 17.70 3.90 7.13
CA ILE A 161 16.65 3.14 6.41
C ILE A 161 16.53 1.71 6.96
N TRP A 162 16.31 1.63 8.28
CA TRP A 162 16.12 0.37 9.01
C TRP A 162 17.35 -0.58 8.89
N GLY A 163 18.54 -0.01 9.04
CA GLY A 163 19.81 -0.76 9.01
C GLY A 163 20.41 -0.98 7.62
N LYS A 164 19.74 -0.60 6.52
CA LYS A 164 20.15 -0.91 5.15
C LYS A 164 21.18 0.02 4.55
N ALA A 165 21.30 1.27 5.01
CA ALA A 165 22.01 2.29 4.28
C ALA A 165 23.01 3.09 5.13
N ILE A 166 24.06 3.53 4.46
CA ILE A 166 24.97 4.61 4.86
C ILE A 166 24.37 5.92 4.34
N GLN A 167 24.29 6.95 5.18
CA GLN A 167 23.91 8.30 4.78
C GLN A 167 25.16 9.16 4.56
N THR A 168 25.14 9.96 3.51
CA THR A 168 26.17 10.95 3.19
C THR A 168 25.55 12.28 2.83
N ASP A 169 26.28 13.37 2.98
CA ASP A 169 25.96 14.70 2.46
C ASP A 169 26.65 15.00 1.12
N ALA A 170 27.48 14.08 0.62
CA ALA A 170 27.94 14.13 -0.77
C ALA A 170 26.72 14.13 -1.70
N LYS A 171 26.70 15.04 -2.69
CA LYS A 171 25.56 15.19 -3.60
C LYS A 171 25.33 13.92 -4.40
N THR A 172 24.12 13.38 -4.29
CA THR A 172 23.65 12.24 -5.05
C THR A 172 22.48 12.63 -5.95
N SER A 173 22.44 12.05 -7.15
CA SER A 173 21.43 12.36 -8.15
C SER A 173 21.31 11.16 -9.13
N PRO A 174 20.32 11.14 -10.03
CA PRO A 174 20.20 10.09 -11.05
C PRO A 174 21.49 9.85 -11.85
N VAL A 175 22.36 10.86 -11.96
CA VAL A 175 23.65 10.76 -12.66
C VAL A 175 24.59 9.76 -11.97
N ASN A 176 24.60 9.67 -10.66
CA ASN A 176 25.47 8.77 -9.91
C ASN A 176 24.74 7.63 -9.19
N TYR A 177 23.39 7.48 -9.40
CA TYR A 177 22.68 6.30 -8.88
C TYR A 177 23.20 5.02 -9.54
N GLY A 178 23.54 4.04 -8.72
CA GLY A 178 24.21 2.81 -9.13
C GLY A 178 25.74 2.91 -9.14
N GLY A 179 26.30 4.13 -9.00
CA GLY A 179 27.72 4.36 -8.84
C GLY A 179 28.21 4.07 -7.42
N ALA A 180 29.45 4.43 -7.14
CA ALA A 180 30.15 4.12 -5.90
C ALA A 180 30.18 5.29 -4.92
N LEU A 181 29.92 5.01 -3.64
CA LEU A 181 30.34 5.84 -2.53
C LEU A 181 31.64 5.25 -2.00
N VAL A 182 32.75 6.01 -2.02
CA VAL A 182 34.09 5.51 -1.63
C VAL A 182 34.69 6.31 -0.49
N ASN A 183 35.62 5.72 0.26
CA ASN A 183 36.45 6.44 1.23
C ASN A 183 37.66 7.06 0.55
N ILE A 184 38.45 7.81 1.30
CA ILE A 184 39.66 8.49 0.79
C ILE A 184 40.77 7.53 0.32
N GLU A 185 40.69 6.24 0.72
CA GLU A 185 41.62 5.20 0.26
C GLU A 185 41.17 4.54 -1.05
N GLY A 186 40.04 4.96 -1.62
CA GLY A 186 39.43 4.35 -2.82
C GLY A 186 38.69 3.04 -2.58
N LYS A 187 38.44 2.64 -1.33
CA LYS A 187 37.62 1.47 -1.01
C LYS A 187 36.15 1.84 -1.05
N VAL A 188 35.33 0.99 -1.64
CA VAL A 188 33.89 1.24 -1.82
C VAL A 188 33.15 1.00 -0.50
N LEU A 189 32.54 2.06 0.02
CA LEU A 189 31.64 2.02 1.17
C LEU A 189 30.29 1.41 0.79
N GLY A 190 29.78 1.76 -0.40
CA GLY A 190 28.47 1.24 -0.87
C GLY A 190 28.10 1.69 -2.28
N VAL A 191 26.97 1.13 -2.76
CA VAL A 191 26.33 1.47 -4.03
C VAL A 191 25.33 2.60 -3.80
N ILE A 192 25.45 3.71 -4.50
CA ILE A 192 24.55 4.86 -4.38
C ILE A 192 23.17 4.49 -4.90
N ALA A 193 22.14 4.69 -4.09
CA ALA A 193 20.75 4.43 -4.47
C ALA A 193 19.81 5.42 -3.79
N PRO A 194 18.75 5.87 -4.46
CA PRO A 194 17.70 6.64 -3.81
C PRO A 194 16.90 5.72 -2.88
N LEU A 195 16.77 6.11 -1.62
CA LEU A 195 16.05 5.34 -0.62
C LEU A 195 15.18 6.28 0.22
N SER A 196 14.02 5.78 0.66
CA SER A 196 13.13 6.50 1.55
C SER A 196 12.75 5.65 2.76
N PRO A 197 12.66 6.22 3.97
CA PRO A 197 12.09 5.53 5.12
C PRO A 197 10.58 5.31 4.99
N MET A 198 9.91 6.08 4.13
CA MET A 198 8.45 6.09 3.96
C MET A 198 8.00 5.60 2.58
N GLY A 199 8.86 5.71 1.56
CA GLY A 199 8.58 5.29 0.20
C GLY A 199 8.84 3.81 -0.02
N HIS A 200 8.09 3.21 -0.93
CA HIS A 200 8.25 1.82 -1.37
C HIS A 200 8.37 1.77 -2.90
N GLY A 201 9.11 0.78 -3.41
CA GLY A 201 9.29 0.57 -4.85
C GLY A 201 10.49 1.28 -5.45
N GLU A 202 10.66 1.14 -6.76
CA GLU A 202 11.88 1.51 -7.50
C GLU A 202 12.13 3.02 -7.59
N THR A 203 11.10 3.85 -7.37
CA THR A 203 11.17 5.31 -7.37
C THR A 203 11.23 5.93 -5.98
N ALA A 204 11.31 5.11 -4.92
CA ALA A 204 11.41 5.60 -3.55
C ALA A 204 12.72 6.39 -3.35
N GLY A 205 12.66 7.50 -2.63
CA GLY A 205 13.82 8.34 -2.31
C GLY A 205 14.10 9.46 -3.31
N VAL A 206 13.34 9.55 -4.39
CA VAL A 206 13.43 10.66 -5.36
C VAL A 206 13.08 12.00 -4.71
N GLU A 207 12.27 11.99 -3.67
CA GLU A 207 11.93 13.17 -2.87
C GLU A 207 13.12 13.83 -2.17
N TRP A 208 14.23 13.11 -2.01
CA TRP A 208 15.48 13.64 -1.43
C TRP A 208 16.44 14.24 -2.47
N TYR A 209 16.06 14.19 -3.75
CA TYR A 209 16.83 14.79 -4.81
C TYR A 209 17.12 16.27 -4.48
N ASP A 210 18.40 16.63 -4.58
CA ASP A 210 18.90 17.98 -4.27
C ASP A 210 18.76 18.44 -2.79
N GLY A 211 18.26 17.57 -1.91
CA GLY A 211 18.09 17.86 -0.47
C GLY A 211 19.40 17.75 0.35
N GLY A 212 20.54 17.44 -0.27
CA GLY A 212 21.81 17.22 0.44
C GLY A 212 21.82 15.96 1.31
N ILE A 213 20.92 14.99 1.03
CA ILE A 213 20.83 13.70 1.71
C ILE A 213 21.02 12.60 0.69
N GLY A 214 22.17 11.94 0.71
CA GLY A 214 22.47 10.78 -0.11
C GLY A 214 22.46 9.49 0.70
N PHE A 215 22.13 8.39 0.03
CA PHE A 215 22.20 7.06 0.61
C PHE A 215 23.02 6.12 -0.26
N ALA A 216 23.72 5.18 0.39
CA ALA A 216 24.41 4.09 -0.27
C ALA A 216 24.17 2.77 0.46
N ILE A 217 23.95 1.71 -0.28
CA ILE A 217 23.85 0.34 0.24
C ILE A 217 25.28 -0.16 0.46
N PRO A 218 25.66 -0.64 1.67
CA PRO A 218 27.00 -1.18 1.91
C PRO A 218 27.38 -2.24 0.88
N LEU A 219 28.58 -2.16 0.32
CA LEU A 219 29.00 -3.12 -0.71
C LEU A 219 29.20 -4.53 -0.14
N ASP A 220 29.57 -4.67 1.14
CA ASP A 220 29.60 -5.96 1.83
C ASP A 220 28.24 -6.65 1.79
N ASP A 221 27.16 -5.90 2.07
CA ASP A 221 25.78 -6.44 2.03
C ASP A 221 25.35 -6.85 0.60
N VAL A 222 25.93 -6.22 -0.43
CA VAL A 222 25.73 -6.62 -1.83
C VAL A 222 26.44 -7.94 -2.10
N TYR A 223 27.69 -8.08 -1.66
CA TYR A 223 28.45 -9.31 -1.83
C TYR A 223 27.82 -10.50 -1.09
N GLU A 224 27.27 -10.29 0.12
CA GLU A 224 26.54 -11.32 0.86
C GLU A 224 25.30 -11.85 0.09
N SER A 225 24.65 -10.99 -0.68
CA SER A 225 23.46 -11.36 -1.47
C SER A 225 23.75 -11.74 -2.92
N LEU A 226 25.00 -11.54 -3.39
CA LEU A 226 25.36 -11.67 -4.80
C LEU A 226 25.09 -13.06 -5.37
N ASP A 227 25.48 -14.12 -4.67
CA ASP A 227 25.28 -15.51 -5.13
C ASP A 227 23.79 -15.89 -5.24
N ARG A 228 22.95 -15.30 -4.39
CA ARG A 228 21.48 -15.46 -4.48
C ARG A 228 20.93 -14.77 -5.72
N LEU A 229 21.39 -13.54 -6.01
CA LEU A 229 20.99 -12.77 -7.22
C LEU A 229 21.48 -13.43 -8.51
N LYS A 230 22.70 -14.01 -8.52
CA LYS A 230 23.25 -14.75 -9.68
C LYS A 230 22.38 -15.95 -10.09
N GLN A 231 21.53 -16.49 -9.19
CA GLN A 231 20.57 -17.55 -9.50
C GLN A 231 19.40 -17.08 -10.38
N GLY A 232 19.30 -15.78 -10.71
CA GLY A 232 18.26 -15.23 -11.54
C GLY A 232 16.90 -15.09 -10.87
N ARG A 233 16.87 -15.05 -9.53
CA ARG A 233 15.64 -14.85 -8.74
C ARG A 233 15.70 -13.55 -7.98
N ASP A 234 14.63 -12.76 -8.06
CA ASP A 234 14.50 -11.54 -7.29
C ASP A 234 14.54 -11.84 -5.79
N LEU A 235 15.23 -10.97 -5.04
CA LEU A 235 15.24 -11.00 -3.59
C LEU A 235 14.12 -10.10 -3.07
N LEU A 236 13.12 -10.72 -2.45
CA LEU A 236 11.95 -10.04 -1.91
C LEU A 236 12.15 -9.73 -0.42
N PRO A 237 11.63 -8.60 0.10
CA PRO A 237 11.63 -8.29 1.53
C PRO A 237 10.98 -9.43 2.33
N GLY A 238 11.52 -9.75 3.48
CA GLY A 238 10.93 -10.72 4.39
C GLY A 238 9.64 -10.18 5.00
N LEU A 239 8.58 -10.99 4.97
CA LEU A 239 7.28 -10.64 5.52
C LEU A 239 6.94 -11.58 6.68
N LEU A 240 6.61 -11.02 7.83
CA LEU A 240 6.20 -11.75 9.03
C LEU A 240 4.67 -11.94 9.09
N GLY A 241 3.90 -10.96 8.63
CA GLY A 241 2.45 -10.97 8.64
C GLY A 241 1.84 -10.63 9.99
N VAL A 242 2.34 -9.56 10.63
CA VAL A 242 1.78 -8.97 11.86
C VAL A 242 1.58 -7.48 11.72
N THR A 243 0.64 -6.94 12.49
CA THR A 243 0.57 -5.51 12.84
C THR A 243 0.91 -5.34 14.30
N PHE A 244 1.46 -4.18 14.65
CA PHE A 244 1.82 -3.85 16.03
C PHE A 244 0.90 -2.79 16.60
N ALA A 245 0.60 -2.90 17.89
CA ALA A 245 -0.13 -1.88 18.62
C ALA A 245 0.64 -0.54 18.62
N GLY A 246 -0.10 0.58 18.65
CA GLY A 246 0.49 1.92 18.58
C GLY A 246 0.67 2.46 17.17
N GLY A 247 0.18 1.76 16.14
CA GLY A 247 0.14 2.22 14.75
C GLY A 247 1.53 2.53 14.19
N GLN A 248 1.75 3.76 13.74
CA GLN A 248 3.04 4.18 13.14
C GLN A 248 4.08 4.63 14.17
N SER A 249 3.77 4.62 15.47
CA SER A 249 4.72 5.06 16.51
C SER A 249 5.93 4.12 16.60
N MET A 250 7.12 4.70 16.52
CA MET A 250 8.40 3.94 16.56
C MET A 250 8.94 3.76 17.98
N ASN A 251 8.43 4.54 18.96
CA ASN A 251 8.94 4.56 20.33
C ASN A 251 8.12 3.74 21.33
N VAL A 252 7.14 2.99 20.84
CA VAL A 252 6.30 2.11 21.68
C VAL A 252 6.87 0.70 21.76
N PRO A 253 6.56 -0.09 22.81
CA PRO A 253 6.89 -1.51 22.88
C PRO A 253 6.32 -2.28 21.70
N VAL A 254 7.00 -3.36 21.30
CA VAL A 254 6.57 -4.21 20.19
C VAL A 254 5.53 -5.20 20.70
N VAL A 255 4.27 -4.80 20.64
CA VAL A 255 3.13 -5.64 21.02
C VAL A 255 2.35 -6.01 19.76
N VAL A 256 2.08 -7.30 19.59
CA VAL A 256 1.33 -7.81 18.43
C VAL A 256 -0.15 -7.37 18.58
N ASP A 257 -0.65 -6.64 17.58
CA ASP A 257 -2.06 -6.25 17.50
C ASP A 257 -2.86 -7.32 16.74
N ARG A 258 -2.41 -7.66 15.52
CA ARG A 258 -3.05 -8.69 14.70
C ARG A 258 -2.03 -9.62 14.06
N VAL A 259 -2.40 -10.87 13.92
CA VAL A 259 -1.63 -11.89 13.19
C VAL A 259 -2.40 -12.25 11.93
N ARG A 260 -1.78 -12.04 10.77
CA ARG A 260 -2.36 -12.37 9.49
C ARG A 260 -2.45 -13.89 9.32
N TYR A 261 -3.56 -14.33 8.78
CA TYR A 261 -3.78 -15.73 8.45
C TYR A 261 -2.74 -16.24 7.42
N ASN A 262 -2.38 -17.51 7.52
CA ASN A 262 -1.40 -18.19 6.66
C ASN A 262 -0.03 -17.48 6.55
N SER A 263 0.31 -16.67 7.55
CA SER A 263 1.58 -15.94 7.62
C SER A 263 2.63 -16.72 8.41
N PRO A 264 3.93 -16.38 8.27
CA PRO A 264 4.97 -16.88 9.15
C PRO A 264 4.66 -16.67 10.64
N ALA A 265 4.11 -15.53 11.02
CA ALA A 265 3.72 -15.21 12.38
C ALA A 265 2.68 -16.19 12.94
N GLN A 266 1.69 -16.56 12.16
CA GLN A 266 0.70 -17.55 12.57
C GLN A 266 1.34 -18.93 12.73
N ARG A 267 2.17 -19.34 11.76
CA ARG A 267 2.85 -20.66 11.82
C ARG A 267 3.78 -20.79 13.02
N MET A 268 4.46 -19.72 13.44
CA MET A 268 5.28 -19.71 14.65
C MET A 268 4.46 -19.59 15.95
N GLY A 269 3.15 -19.40 15.85
CA GLY A 269 2.22 -19.37 16.98
C GLY A 269 2.15 -18.04 17.71
N LEU A 270 2.47 -16.92 17.04
CA LEU A 270 2.22 -15.58 17.57
C LEU A 270 0.72 -15.34 17.73
N LYS A 271 0.36 -14.57 18.75
CA LYS A 271 -1.02 -14.16 19.07
C LYS A 271 -1.07 -12.68 19.38
N THR A 272 -2.25 -12.10 19.31
CA THR A 272 -2.53 -10.76 19.83
C THR A 272 -2.05 -10.64 21.28
N ASP A 273 -1.55 -9.48 21.66
CA ASP A 273 -0.97 -9.12 22.97
C ASP A 273 0.40 -9.78 23.28
N ASP A 274 0.97 -10.57 22.37
CA ASP A 274 2.36 -11.01 22.52
C ASP A 274 3.30 -9.81 22.46
N ARG A 275 4.18 -9.68 23.42
CA ARG A 275 5.24 -8.66 23.41
C ARG A 275 6.54 -9.27 22.94
N ILE A 276 7.10 -8.74 21.84
CA ILE A 276 8.42 -9.14 21.35
C ILE A 276 9.49 -8.42 22.19
N ILE A 277 10.35 -9.18 22.85
CA ILE A 277 11.41 -8.67 23.73
C ILE A 277 12.80 -8.90 23.18
N GLU A 278 12.94 -9.81 22.19
CA GLU A 278 14.21 -10.09 21.51
C GLU A 278 13.94 -10.55 20.08
N ALA A 279 14.82 -10.19 19.15
CA ALA A 279 14.79 -10.63 17.76
C ALA A 279 16.23 -10.95 17.31
N ASN A 280 16.47 -12.14 16.78
CA ASN A 280 17.78 -12.64 16.35
C ASN A 280 18.90 -12.35 17.38
N GLY A 281 18.65 -12.61 18.68
CA GLY A 281 19.60 -12.41 19.77
C GLY A 281 19.76 -10.95 20.22
N GLN A 282 19.05 -9.99 19.62
CA GLN A 282 19.10 -8.59 20.00
C GLN A 282 17.88 -8.20 20.86
N LYS A 283 18.15 -7.54 21.99
CA LYS A 283 17.09 -7.05 22.89
C LYS A 283 16.24 -5.98 22.20
N ILE A 284 14.93 -6.14 22.25
CA ILE A 284 13.95 -5.26 21.64
C ILE A 284 13.13 -4.58 22.76
N ILE A 285 13.16 -3.26 22.76
CA ILE A 285 12.38 -2.43 23.71
C ILE A 285 11.27 -1.68 22.97
N ARG A 286 11.53 -1.28 21.70
CA ARG A 286 10.64 -0.44 20.89
C ARG A 286 10.61 -0.87 19.44
N VAL A 287 9.55 -0.48 18.72
CA VAL A 287 9.32 -0.81 17.31
C VAL A 287 10.50 -0.45 16.42
N ALA A 288 11.15 0.72 16.64
CA ALA A 288 12.32 1.12 15.86
C ALA A 288 13.46 0.11 15.90
N GLN A 289 13.74 -0.50 17.07
CA GLN A 289 14.79 -1.52 17.19
C GLN A 289 14.39 -2.82 16.48
N PHE A 290 13.13 -3.23 16.60
CA PHE A 290 12.63 -4.39 15.85
C PHE A 290 12.77 -4.17 14.35
N LYS A 291 12.36 -3.01 13.84
CA LYS A 291 12.52 -2.67 12.41
C LYS A 291 13.97 -2.66 11.95
N GLN A 292 14.91 -2.28 12.82
CA GLN A 292 16.34 -2.37 12.50
C GLN A 292 16.84 -3.80 12.32
N VAL A 293 16.41 -4.72 13.19
CA VAL A 293 16.76 -6.15 13.08
C VAL A 293 16.04 -6.79 11.89
N PHE A 294 14.77 -6.46 11.71
CA PHE A 294 13.92 -7.06 10.69
C PHE A 294 14.17 -6.49 9.27
N GLY A 295 14.60 -5.22 9.19
CA GLY A 295 14.61 -4.43 7.96
C GLY A 295 15.58 -4.90 6.87
N HIS A 296 16.48 -5.85 7.15
CA HIS A 296 17.41 -6.43 6.16
C HIS A 296 17.18 -7.92 5.89
N LEU A 297 16.10 -8.48 6.43
CA LEU A 297 15.77 -9.87 6.20
C LEU A 297 14.96 -10.05 4.91
N TYR A 298 15.25 -11.11 4.21
CA TYR A 298 14.56 -11.49 2.97
C TYR A 298 13.52 -12.59 3.20
N GLY A 299 12.64 -12.77 2.23
CA GLY A 299 11.85 -13.98 2.14
C GLY A 299 12.76 -15.21 2.04
N GLY A 300 12.47 -16.24 2.86
CA GLY A 300 13.31 -17.43 3.03
C GLY A 300 14.30 -17.34 4.19
N ASP A 301 14.57 -16.16 4.74
CA ASP A 301 15.43 -16.02 5.92
C ASP A 301 14.68 -16.44 7.19
N THR A 302 15.43 -16.96 8.18
CA THR A 302 14.86 -17.35 9.48
C THR A 302 14.88 -16.18 10.44
N LEU A 303 13.74 -15.92 11.08
CA LEU A 303 13.59 -14.96 12.17
C LEU A 303 13.35 -15.71 13.48
N ASN A 304 14.21 -15.48 14.46
CA ASN A 304 14.06 -15.98 15.81
C ASN A 304 13.54 -14.86 16.72
N LEU A 305 12.48 -15.12 17.47
CA LEU A 305 11.87 -14.16 18.39
C LEU A 305 11.79 -14.76 19.79
N THR A 306 12.12 -13.94 20.79
CA THR A 306 11.72 -14.19 22.18
C THR A 306 10.54 -13.30 22.49
N ILE A 307 9.41 -13.90 22.86
CA ILE A 307 8.16 -13.22 23.17
C ILE A 307 7.78 -13.40 24.64
N GLN A 308 7.13 -12.39 25.19
CA GLN A 308 6.47 -12.46 26.47
C GLN A 308 4.95 -12.53 26.24
N ARG A 309 4.33 -13.63 26.71
CA ARG A 309 2.87 -13.84 26.70
C ARG A 309 2.39 -13.97 28.14
N ALA A 310 1.63 -13.00 28.62
CA ALA A 310 1.38 -12.81 30.02
C ALA A 310 2.72 -12.75 30.81
N GLU A 311 2.93 -13.59 31.79
CA GLU A 311 4.18 -13.62 32.56
C GLU A 311 5.21 -14.66 32.04
N LYS A 312 4.89 -15.38 30.96
CA LYS A 312 5.74 -16.46 30.44
C LYS A 312 6.52 -15.99 29.22
N THR A 313 7.81 -16.29 29.21
CA THR A 313 8.70 -16.07 28.06
C THR A 313 8.76 -17.32 27.18
N ARG A 314 8.73 -17.14 25.87
CA ARG A 314 8.82 -18.23 24.87
C ARG A 314 9.72 -17.79 23.72
N THR A 315 10.56 -18.71 23.24
CA THR A 315 11.30 -18.52 21.99
C THR A 315 10.57 -19.23 20.87
N VAL A 316 10.39 -18.55 19.74
CA VAL A 316 9.72 -19.04 18.54
C VAL A 316 10.52 -18.64 17.31
N ALA A 317 10.45 -19.44 16.25
CA ALA A 317 11.17 -19.16 15.00
C ALA A 317 10.26 -19.41 13.80
N ALA A 318 10.47 -18.63 12.75
CA ALA A 318 9.80 -18.85 11.47
C ALA A 318 10.70 -18.46 10.29
N THR A 319 10.52 -19.16 9.18
CA THR A 319 11.01 -18.72 7.88
C THR A 319 10.08 -17.64 7.34
N LEU A 320 10.64 -16.46 7.02
CA LEU A 320 9.89 -15.33 6.47
C LEU A 320 9.37 -15.64 5.07
N ALA A 321 8.22 -15.10 4.73
CA ALA A 321 7.67 -15.17 3.37
C ALA A 321 8.17 -13.98 2.53
N GLY A 322 8.44 -14.19 1.25
CA GLY A 322 8.66 -13.09 0.29
C GLY A 322 7.34 -12.46 -0.15
N GLU A 323 6.28 -13.26 -0.15
CA GLU A 323 4.92 -12.83 -0.44
C GLU A 323 3.96 -13.46 0.58
N LEU A 324 2.96 -12.71 0.99
CA LEU A 324 1.88 -13.24 1.82
C LEU A 324 0.70 -13.59 0.93
N VAL A 325 0.23 -14.81 1.07
CA VAL A 325 -0.97 -15.27 0.34
C VAL A 325 -2.11 -14.29 0.61
N PRO A 326 -2.83 -13.82 -0.43
CA PRO A 326 -3.99 -12.98 -0.25
C PRO A 326 -5.00 -13.62 0.71
N TYR A 327 -5.70 -12.80 1.50
CA TYR A 327 -6.78 -13.30 2.35
C TYR A 327 -7.88 -13.85 1.43
N GLU A 328 -8.11 -15.15 1.50
CA GLU A 328 -9.22 -15.81 0.82
C GLU A 328 -10.46 -15.74 1.71
N VAL A 329 -11.51 -15.11 1.20
CA VAL A 329 -12.79 -14.99 1.91
C VAL A 329 -13.46 -16.37 1.95
N PRO A 330 -13.77 -16.91 3.14
CA PRO A 330 -14.50 -18.18 3.22
C PRO A 330 -15.91 -18.02 2.68
N PHE A 331 -16.39 -19.02 1.98
CA PHE A 331 -17.62 -19.01 1.23
C PHE A 331 -18.45 -20.25 1.50
N LEU A 332 -19.71 -20.07 1.91
CA LEU A 332 -20.70 -21.13 2.04
C LEU A 332 -21.45 -21.39 0.74
N GLY A 333 -21.73 -20.35 -0.01
CA GLY A 333 -22.43 -20.45 -1.28
C GLY A 333 -23.93 -20.28 -1.19
N LEU A 334 -24.43 -19.48 -0.25
CA LEU A 334 -25.85 -19.18 -0.12
C LEU A 334 -26.10 -17.67 0.01
N LEU A 335 -27.32 -17.26 -0.35
CA LEU A 335 -27.81 -15.90 -0.13
C LEU A 335 -28.95 -15.91 0.91
N PRO A 336 -28.91 -14.98 1.87
CA PRO A 336 -29.97 -14.82 2.84
C PRO A 336 -31.22 -14.20 2.21
N ARG A 337 -32.38 -14.51 2.77
CA ARG A 337 -33.63 -13.80 2.47
C ARG A 337 -33.53 -12.35 2.91
N ARG A 338 -34.04 -11.43 2.09
CA ARG A 338 -34.08 -10.00 2.42
C ARG A 338 -35.26 -9.70 3.33
N GLY A 339 -35.07 -8.82 4.30
CA GLY A 339 -36.07 -8.38 5.26
C GLY A 339 -35.86 -8.94 6.66
N ALA A 340 -36.58 -8.40 7.64
CA ALA A 340 -36.55 -8.90 9.00
C ALA A 340 -37.15 -10.29 9.05
N SER A 341 -36.39 -11.27 9.54
CA SER A 341 -36.95 -12.59 9.82
C SER A 341 -37.85 -12.49 11.05
N VAL A 342 -39.12 -12.84 10.92
CA VAL A 342 -40.04 -12.94 12.05
C VAL A 342 -39.82 -14.26 12.80
N VAL A 343 -38.97 -15.12 12.28
CA VAL A 343 -38.70 -16.48 12.79
C VAL A 343 -37.22 -16.58 13.16
N GLN A 344 -36.92 -17.29 14.23
CA GLN A 344 -35.54 -17.52 14.71
C GLN A 344 -34.72 -18.23 13.62
N GLY A 345 -33.54 -17.62 13.26
CA GLY A 345 -32.64 -18.16 12.25
C GLY A 345 -32.59 -17.32 10.98
N MET A 346 -31.83 -17.80 9.98
CA MET A 346 -31.65 -17.14 8.70
C MET A 346 -32.22 -17.99 7.56
N ALA A 347 -33.23 -17.48 6.89
CA ALA A 347 -33.85 -18.17 5.73
C ALA A 347 -32.96 -18.03 4.48
N VAL A 348 -32.75 -19.12 3.77
CA VAL A 348 -31.99 -19.23 2.52
C VAL A 348 -32.88 -18.78 1.36
N ARG A 349 -32.44 -17.76 0.63
CA ARG A 349 -33.08 -17.28 -0.58
C ARG A 349 -32.59 -17.98 -1.83
N PHE A 350 -31.31 -18.31 -1.88
CA PHE A 350 -30.64 -18.90 -3.03
C PHE A 350 -29.43 -19.68 -2.59
N VAL A 351 -29.19 -20.81 -3.22
CA VAL A 351 -27.96 -21.61 -3.07
C VAL A 351 -27.22 -21.56 -4.41
N PHE A 352 -25.94 -21.18 -4.39
CA PHE A 352 -25.13 -21.12 -5.61
C PHE A 352 -24.83 -22.54 -6.10
N PRO A 353 -25.05 -22.84 -7.40
CA PRO A 353 -24.68 -24.13 -7.97
C PRO A 353 -23.20 -24.47 -7.71
N ASP A 354 -22.91 -25.74 -7.48
CA ASP A 354 -21.57 -26.29 -7.17
C ASP A 354 -20.92 -25.74 -5.89
N SER A 355 -21.64 -24.94 -5.12
CA SER A 355 -21.17 -24.39 -3.86
C SER A 355 -21.08 -25.44 -2.74
N PRO A 356 -20.40 -25.14 -1.61
CA PRO A 356 -20.38 -26.01 -0.45
C PRO A 356 -21.78 -26.40 0.07
N THR A 357 -22.70 -25.44 0.15
CA THR A 357 -24.07 -25.70 0.62
C THR A 357 -24.92 -26.45 -0.40
N ASP A 358 -24.71 -26.26 -1.70
CA ASP A 358 -25.33 -27.03 -2.76
C ASP A 358 -24.90 -28.50 -2.68
N LYS A 359 -23.62 -28.77 -2.57
CA LYS A 359 -23.06 -30.12 -2.39
C LYS A 359 -23.53 -30.81 -1.10
N ALA A 360 -23.87 -30.02 -0.09
CA ALA A 360 -24.42 -30.50 1.18
C ALA A 360 -25.94 -30.71 1.14
N GLY A 361 -26.59 -30.39 0.01
CA GLY A 361 -28.04 -30.63 -0.21
C GLY A 361 -28.95 -29.53 0.36
N LEU A 362 -28.42 -28.37 0.72
CA LEU A 362 -29.26 -27.23 1.11
C LEU A 362 -29.98 -26.66 -0.13
N SER A 363 -31.18 -26.16 0.09
CA SER A 363 -32.04 -25.61 -0.95
C SER A 363 -32.68 -24.27 -0.56
N GLN A 364 -33.25 -23.61 -1.55
CA GLN A 364 -34.06 -22.40 -1.31
C GLN A 364 -35.22 -22.71 -0.38
N GLY A 365 -35.43 -21.88 0.63
CA GLY A 365 -36.47 -22.04 1.64
C GLY A 365 -35.96 -22.64 2.95
N ASP A 366 -34.81 -23.30 2.95
CA ASP A 366 -34.18 -23.78 4.19
C ASP A 366 -33.90 -22.64 5.15
N GLN A 367 -33.88 -22.95 6.44
CA GLN A 367 -33.64 -21.97 7.49
C GLN A 367 -32.47 -22.39 8.36
N ILE A 368 -31.36 -21.66 8.30
CA ILE A 368 -30.14 -21.93 9.11
C ILE A 368 -30.40 -21.49 10.54
N LEU A 369 -30.29 -22.42 11.47
CA LEU A 369 -30.50 -22.21 12.90
C LEU A 369 -29.22 -22.06 13.68
N LYS A 370 -28.20 -22.90 13.38
CA LYS A 370 -26.91 -22.90 14.08
C LYS A 370 -25.75 -23.11 13.11
N TYR A 371 -24.61 -22.56 13.49
CA TYR A 371 -23.31 -22.74 12.82
C TYR A 371 -22.30 -23.21 13.89
N ASN A 372 -21.75 -24.41 13.75
CA ASN A 372 -20.90 -25.05 14.75
C ASN A 372 -21.49 -24.99 16.18
N GLY A 373 -22.79 -25.25 16.31
CA GLY A 373 -23.51 -25.18 17.57
C GLY A 373 -23.89 -23.78 18.07
N LEU A 374 -23.34 -22.71 17.47
CA LEU A 374 -23.65 -21.32 17.81
C LEU A 374 -24.94 -20.88 17.11
N PRO A 375 -25.88 -20.19 17.79
CA PRO A 375 -27.14 -19.77 17.21
C PRO A 375 -26.91 -18.73 16.09
N VAL A 376 -27.59 -18.90 14.97
CA VAL A 376 -27.68 -17.95 13.87
C VAL A 376 -29.00 -17.18 14.02
N ILE A 377 -28.89 -15.90 14.36
CA ILE A 377 -30.07 -15.06 14.62
C ILE A 377 -30.52 -14.39 13.31
N ASP A 378 -29.56 -13.99 12.50
CA ASP A 378 -29.78 -13.27 11.24
C ASP A 378 -28.62 -13.50 10.24
N SER A 379 -28.71 -12.86 9.08
CA SER A 379 -27.69 -12.95 8.03
C SER A 379 -26.34 -12.36 8.45
N ARG A 380 -26.34 -11.34 9.30
CA ARG A 380 -25.10 -10.72 9.82
C ARG A 380 -24.36 -11.69 10.73
N THR A 381 -25.09 -12.32 11.66
CA THR A 381 -24.54 -13.34 12.57
C THR A 381 -23.92 -14.49 11.77
N LEU A 382 -24.59 -15.00 10.74
CA LEU A 382 -24.00 -16.03 9.88
C LEU A 382 -22.76 -15.53 9.15
N ALA A 383 -22.80 -14.34 8.56
CA ALA A 383 -21.65 -13.76 7.86
C ALA A 383 -20.43 -13.57 8.79
N ASP A 384 -20.65 -13.12 10.03
CA ASP A 384 -19.61 -12.98 11.03
C ASP A 384 -19.00 -14.33 11.45
N LEU A 385 -19.84 -15.36 11.61
CA LEU A 385 -19.39 -16.71 11.96
C LEU A 385 -18.60 -17.35 10.81
N VAL A 386 -19.09 -17.24 9.57
CA VAL A 386 -18.40 -17.73 8.36
C VAL A 386 -17.09 -16.97 8.18
N GLY A 387 -17.10 -15.63 8.35
CA GLY A 387 -15.92 -14.79 8.19
C GLY A 387 -14.78 -15.07 9.19
N ARG A 388 -15.06 -15.78 10.30
CA ARG A 388 -14.03 -16.28 11.24
C ARG A 388 -13.40 -17.60 10.79
N GLY A 389 -14.05 -18.32 9.87
CA GLY A 389 -13.57 -19.57 9.30
C GLY A 389 -12.57 -19.34 8.16
N ARG A 390 -12.24 -20.42 7.47
CA ARG A 390 -11.23 -20.48 6.41
C ARG A 390 -11.71 -21.38 5.30
N PRO A 391 -11.35 -21.13 4.05
CA PRO A 391 -11.50 -22.15 3.01
C PRO A 391 -10.84 -23.46 3.44
N GLY A 392 -11.57 -24.57 3.30
CA GLY A 392 -11.14 -25.90 3.75
C GLY A 392 -11.58 -26.27 5.18
N ASP A 393 -12.09 -25.34 6.00
CA ASP A 393 -12.60 -25.67 7.31
C ASP A 393 -13.93 -26.45 7.16
N GLN A 394 -14.07 -27.55 7.90
CA GLN A 394 -15.35 -28.24 8.07
C GLN A 394 -16.19 -27.55 9.14
N VAL A 395 -17.43 -27.24 8.81
CA VAL A 395 -18.38 -26.56 9.68
C VAL A 395 -19.71 -27.32 9.70
N SER A 396 -20.35 -27.39 10.86
CA SER A 396 -21.64 -28.05 11.02
C SER A 396 -22.77 -27.01 10.97
N LEU A 397 -23.74 -27.20 10.10
CA LEU A 397 -24.93 -26.37 9.98
C LEU A 397 -26.16 -27.15 10.50
N ALA A 398 -26.84 -26.62 11.52
CA ALA A 398 -28.18 -27.06 11.87
C ALA A 398 -29.19 -26.17 11.15
N TYR A 399 -30.14 -26.78 10.45
CA TYR A 399 -31.12 -26.06 9.62
C TYR A 399 -32.49 -26.75 9.63
N LEU A 400 -33.53 -26.01 9.26
CA LEU A 400 -34.83 -26.55 9.01
C LEU A 400 -35.02 -26.76 7.51
N HIS A 401 -35.40 -27.95 7.11
CA HIS A 401 -35.85 -28.33 5.76
C HIS A 401 -37.26 -28.82 5.84
N ASP A 402 -38.17 -28.17 5.17
CA ASP A 402 -39.64 -28.50 5.21
C ASP A 402 -40.18 -28.70 6.64
N GLY A 403 -39.72 -27.80 7.56
CA GLY A 403 -40.16 -27.82 8.96
C GLY A 403 -39.51 -28.90 9.83
N ARG A 404 -38.58 -29.68 9.31
CA ARG A 404 -37.79 -30.68 10.07
C ARG A 404 -36.37 -30.20 10.31
N GLU A 405 -35.92 -30.33 11.54
CA GLU A 405 -34.51 -29.99 11.88
C GLU A 405 -33.57 -31.10 11.34
N ALA A 406 -32.55 -30.66 10.63
CA ALA A 406 -31.47 -31.48 10.10
C ALA A 406 -30.11 -30.85 10.40
N THR A 407 -29.06 -31.65 10.38
CA THR A 407 -27.66 -31.16 10.54
C THR A 407 -26.83 -31.72 9.40
N VAL A 408 -25.97 -30.89 8.84
CA VAL A 408 -25.05 -31.28 7.76
C VAL A 408 -23.67 -30.64 7.96
N ASP A 409 -22.64 -31.37 7.60
CA ASP A 409 -21.27 -30.86 7.58
C ASP A 409 -20.95 -30.29 6.21
N VAL A 410 -20.39 -29.09 6.21
CA VAL A 410 -20.06 -28.32 5.01
C VAL A 410 -18.59 -27.95 5.05
N THR A 411 -17.86 -28.15 3.96
CA THR A 411 -16.48 -27.66 3.83
C THR A 411 -16.51 -26.28 3.16
N LEU A 412 -16.03 -25.25 3.87
CA LEU A 412 -15.97 -23.89 3.32
C LEU A 412 -15.09 -23.86 2.08
N ALA A 413 -15.52 -23.18 1.02
CA ALA A 413 -14.71 -22.89 -0.16
C ALA A 413 -14.13 -21.46 -0.10
N SER A 414 -13.20 -21.15 -1.00
CA SER A 414 -12.81 -19.76 -1.28
C SER A 414 -13.93 -19.07 -2.06
N LEU A 415 -14.19 -17.79 -1.75
CA LEU A 415 -15.12 -16.99 -2.53
C LEU A 415 -14.64 -16.94 -4.00
N PRO A 416 -15.44 -17.41 -4.97
CA PRO A 416 -15.02 -17.44 -6.36
C PRO A 416 -14.83 -16.03 -6.92
N ASN A 417 -13.81 -15.85 -7.76
CA ASN A 417 -13.52 -14.58 -8.42
C ASN A 417 -14.60 -14.13 -9.40
N THR A 418 -15.38 -15.08 -9.93
CA THR A 418 -16.52 -14.84 -10.81
C THR A 418 -17.77 -15.39 -10.15
N MET A 419 -18.60 -14.50 -9.64
CA MET A 419 -19.94 -14.85 -9.21
C MET A 419 -20.90 -14.73 -10.40
N VAL A 420 -21.99 -15.53 -10.41
CA VAL A 420 -23.06 -15.40 -11.39
C VAL A 420 -23.52 -13.94 -11.42
N GLY A 421 -23.39 -13.28 -12.56
CA GLY A 421 -23.58 -11.83 -12.69
C GLY A 421 -25.02 -11.39 -12.49
N GLU A 422 -25.99 -12.23 -12.84
CA GLU A 422 -27.42 -11.98 -12.71
C GLU A 422 -28.10 -13.20 -12.11
N LEU A 423 -28.93 -12.98 -11.12
CA LEU A 423 -29.92 -13.98 -10.68
C LEU A 423 -30.98 -14.08 -11.75
N SER A 424 -31.49 -15.30 -12.06
CA SER A 424 -32.56 -15.48 -13.04
C SER A 424 -33.79 -14.63 -12.68
N ALA A 425 -34.53 -14.19 -13.70
CA ALA A 425 -35.73 -13.37 -13.52
C ALA A 425 -36.75 -14.03 -12.55
N GLU A 426 -36.85 -15.34 -12.56
CA GLU A 426 -37.70 -16.14 -11.64
C GLU A 426 -37.29 -15.97 -10.16
N LEU A 427 -36.00 -15.81 -9.88
CA LEU A 427 -35.48 -15.55 -8.53
C LEU A 427 -35.69 -14.09 -8.09
N ILE A 428 -35.83 -13.18 -9.05
CA ILE A 428 -36.16 -11.78 -8.79
C ILE A 428 -37.66 -11.69 -8.48
N GLU A 429 -38.49 -12.37 -9.21
CA GLU A 429 -39.96 -12.41 -9.02
C GLU A 429 -40.37 -13.15 -7.73
N SER A 430 -39.72 -14.26 -7.39
CA SER A 430 -40.00 -14.98 -6.13
C SER A 430 -39.63 -14.16 -4.89
N SER A 431 -38.71 -13.17 -5.02
CA SER A 431 -38.39 -12.21 -3.95
C SER A 431 -39.42 -11.08 -3.83
N ALA A 432 -40.20 -10.83 -4.88
CA ALA A 432 -41.31 -9.84 -4.89
C ALA A 432 -42.65 -10.41 -4.38
N THR A 433 -42.87 -11.70 -4.53
CA THR A 433 -44.12 -12.38 -4.12
C THR A 433 -44.16 -12.86 -2.67
N GLY A 434 -43.12 -12.52 -1.86
CA GLY A 434 -43.14 -12.76 -0.42
C GLY A 434 -43.90 -11.70 0.37
N SER A 435 -44.90 -11.04 -0.20
CA SER A 435 -45.93 -10.35 0.57
C SER A 435 -46.77 -11.41 1.28
N ILE A 436 -46.61 -11.52 2.58
CA ILE A 436 -47.57 -12.22 3.43
C ILE A 436 -48.93 -11.62 3.11
N ASP A 437 -49.80 -12.44 2.59
CA ASP A 437 -51.22 -12.10 2.40
C ASP A 437 -51.85 -11.97 3.80
N LEU A 438 -51.72 -10.78 4.40
CA LEU A 438 -52.34 -10.42 5.68
C LEU A 438 -53.84 -10.20 5.55
N ASN A 439 -54.42 -10.45 4.36
CA ASN A 439 -55.82 -10.15 4.07
C ASN A 439 -56.78 -11.35 4.13
N LYS A 440 -56.38 -12.50 4.64
CA LYS A 440 -57.32 -13.65 4.63
C LYS A 440 -58.14 -13.85 5.88
N ASN A 441 -57.99 -13.04 6.94
CA ASN A 441 -58.79 -13.26 8.17
C ASN A 441 -59.28 -12.01 8.91
N VAL A 442 -59.43 -10.83 8.30
CA VAL A 442 -59.96 -9.63 9.02
C VAL A 442 -60.88 -8.74 8.19
N LEU A 443 -61.45 -9.19 7.06
CA LEU A 443 -62.34 -8.35 6.24
C LEU A 443 -63.66 -9.02 5.85
N ASP A 444 -64.37 -9.64 6.78
CA ASP A 444 -65.76 -9.98 6.57
C ASP A 444 -66.79 -9.00 7.16
N ASP A 445 -66.35 -7.82 7.68
CA ASP A 445 -67.27 -6.86 8.31
C ASP A 445 -66.99 -5.38 7.96
N VAL A 446 -66.77 -5.01 6.71
CA VAL A 446 -66.91 -3.59 6.30
C VAL A 446 -67.68 -3.47 5.00
N LYS A 447 -68.91 -2.97 5.10
CA LYS A 447 -69.80 -2.62 4.01
C LYS A 447 -69.16 -1.60 3.03
N ALA A 448 -69.35 -1.87 1.74
CA ALA A 448 -68.94 -1.02 0.63
C ALA A 448 -69.52 0.41 0.76
N VAL A 449 -68.67 1.40 0.74
CA VAL A 449 -68.98 2.80 0.46
C VAL A 449 -68.47 3.11 -0.94
N GLU A 450 -69.38 3.39 -1.85
CA GLU A 450 -69.07 3.86 -3.22
C GLU A 450 -68.27 5.18 -3.15
N ALA A 451 -67.04 5.15 -3.66
CA ALA A 451 -66.19 6.33 -3.79
C ALA A 451 -66.27 6.89 -5.23
N LYS A 452 -66.65 8.18 -5.34
CA LYS A 452 -66.56 9.00 -6.56
C LYS A 452 -65.14 9.00 -7.15
N PRO A 453 -65.00 9.13 -8.50
CA PRO A 453 -63.64 9.19 -9.10
C PRO A 453 -62.89 10.41 -8.63
N ALA A 454 -61.77 10.19 -7.98
CA ALA A 454 -60.89 11.26 -7.55
C ALA A 454 -60.11 11.84 -8.73
N GLU A 455 -60.00 13.16 -8.75
CA GLU A 455 -59.13 13.95 -9.62
C GLU A 455 -57.68 13.37 -9.55
N ARG A 456 -57.01 13.34 -10.69
CA ARG A 456 -55.60 12.99 -10.81
C ARG A 456 -54.78 14.00 -10.00
N ILE A 457 -54.42 13.64 -8.79
CA ILE A 457 -53.35 14.28 -8.05
C ILE A 457 -52.07 13.90 -8.75
N SER A 458 -51.32 14.89 -9.25
CA SER A 458 -49.98 14.74 -9.78
C SER A 458 -49.11 14.08 -8.67
N ILE A 459 -48.66 12.86 -8.89
CA ILE A 459 -47.70 12.17 -8.02
C ILE A 459 -46.44 13.02 -8.06
N PRO A 460 -45.89 13.47 -6.92
CA PRO A 460 -44.58 14.15 -6.90
C PRO A 460 -43.55 13.22 -7.58
N GLU A 461 -42.78 13.76 -8.52
CA GLU A 461 -41.67 13.04 -9.12
C GLU A 461 -40.83 12.42 -8.00
N GLY A 462 -40.70 11.11 -8.00
CA GLY A 462 -39.85 10.38 -7.04
C GLY A 462 -38.39 10.83 -7.15
N PRO A 463 -37.55 10.53 -6.17
CA PRO A 463 -36.14 10.91 -6.21
C PRO A 463 -35.48 10.35 -7.47
N LYS A 464 -34.67 11.18 -8.17
CA LYS A 464 -33.99 10.83 -9.43
C LYS A 464 -33.10 9.60 -9.26
N THR A 465 -33.13 8.70 -10.24
CA THR A 465 -32.29 7.51 -10.33
C THR A 465 -31.42 7.53 -11.59
N GLY A 466 -30.47 6.64 -11.69
CA GLY A 466 -29.49 6.63 -12.76
C GLY A 466 -28.44 7.73 -12.58
N ARG A 467 -27.77 8.08 -13.67
CA ARG A 467 -26.76 9.16 -13.69
C ARG A 467 -27.40 10.50 -14.04
N PHE A 468 -27.13 11.53 -13.25
CA PHE A 468 -27.58 12.89 -13.49
C PHE A 468 -26.57 13.92 -13.00
N THR A 469 -26.71 15.18 -13.46
CA THR A 469 -25.97 16.35 -12.99
C THR A 469 -26.97 17.43 -12.59
N GLU A 470 -26.75 18.07 -11.44
CA GLU A 470 -27.58 19.13 -10.89
C GLU A 470 -26.75 20.25 -10.28
N LEU A 471 -27.37 21.42 -10.13
CA LEU A 471 -26.88 22.51 -9.28
C LEU A 471 -27.45 22.30 -7.87
N LEU A 472 -26.65 22.48 -6.84
CA LEU A 472 -27.16 22.45 -5.48
C LEU A 472 -27.83 23.77 -5.15
N ALA A 473 -29.09 23.75 -4.73
CA ALA A 473 -29.83 24.94 -4.35
C ALA A 473 -29.09 25.72 -3.24
N GLY A 474 -28.90 27.02 -3.44
CA GLY A 474 -28.14 27.89 -2.53
C GLY A 474 -26.62 27.92 -2.76
N TYR A 475 -26.12 27.21 -3.76
CA TYR A 475 -24.72 27.22 -4.19
C TYR A 475 -24.63 27.41 -5.70
N GLU A 476 -23.57 28.04 -6.18
CA GLU A 476 -23.30 28.17 -7.62
C GLU A 476 -22.61 26.92 -8.20
N HIS A 477 -22.34 25.93 -7.38
CA HIS A 477 -21.61 24.71 -7.71
C HIS A 477 -22.54 23.60 -8.18
N SER A 478 -22.08 22.85 -9.20
CA SER A 478 -22.74 21.66 -9.69
C SER A 478 -22.13 20.38 -9.09
N TYR A 479 -22.92 19.33 -9.09
CA TYR A 479 -22.47 17.98 -8.78
C TYR A 479 -23.07 16.99 -9.77
N TRP A 480 -22.40 15.87 -9.98
CA TRP A 480 -23.02 14.71 -10.62
C TRP A 480 -23.21 13.59 -9.62
N ALA A 481 -24.19 12.76 -9.89
CA ALA A 481 -24.50 11.62 -9.03
C ALA A 481 -24.88 10.38 -9.86
N TYR A 482 -24.68 9.23 -9.26
CA TYR A 482 -25.24 7.97 -9.72
C TYR A 482 -26.02 7.32 -8.59
N VAL A 483 -27.33 7.20 -8.78
CA VAL A 483 -28.24 6.51 -7.89
C VAL A 483 -28.67 5.22 -8.59
N PRO A 484 -28.56 4.04 -7.96
CA PRO A 484 -29.03 2.78 -8.56
C PRO A 484 -30.42 2.91 -9.16
N GLU A 485 -30.62 2.42 -10.40
CA GLU A 485 -31.89 2.53 -11.10
C GLU A 485 -33.04 1.81 -10.36
N ASN A 486 -32.70 0.80 -9.56
CA ASN A 486 -33.62 0.09 -8.69
C ASN A 486 -33.67 0.68 -7.26
N TYR A 487 -33.40 1.97 -7.10
CA TYR A 487 -33.49 2.65 -5.81
C TYR A 487 -34.86 2.45 -5.17
N ASN A 488 -34.85 2.06 -3.89
CA ASN A 488 -36.06 1.87 -3.10
C ASN A 488 -35.96 2.72 -1.80
N PRO A 489 -36.83 3.70 -1.59
CA PRO A 489 -36.78 4.56 -0.40
C PRO A 489 -36.99 3.84 0.93
N ARG A 490 -37.48 2.60 0.90
CA ARG A 490 -37.61 1.75 2.09
C ARG A 490 -36.32 1.03 2.49
N ARG A 491 -35.26 1.20 1.70
CA ARG A 491 -33.96 0.59 1.93
C ARG A 491 -32.90 1.67 2.15
N ALA A 492 -32.06 1.53 3.19
CA ALA A 492 -30.95 2.42 3.42
C ALA A 492 -29.75 2.10 2.52
N TYR A 493 -29.18 3.12 1.88
CA TYR A 493 -28.06 3.03 0.95
C TYR A 493 -26.80 3.64 1.58
N GLY A 494 -25.62 3.07 1.27
CA GLY A 494 -24.36 3.74 1.55
C GLY A 494 -24.21 5.00 0.68
N LEU A 495 -23.45 5.97 1.13
CA LEU A 495 -23.10 7.18 0.37
C LEU A 495 -21.59 7.23 0.14
N LEU A 496 -21.18 7.28 -1.12
CA LEU A 496 -19.81 7.50 -1.53
C LEU A 496 -19.67 8.90 -2.13
N VAL A 497 -18.86 9.74 -1.51
CA VAL A 497 -18.59 11.09 -1.99
C VAL A 497 -17.22 11.09 -2.68
N TRP A 498 -17.21 11.36 -4.00
CA TRP A 498 -16.00 11.42 -4.81
C TRP A 498 -15.47 12.84 -4.88
N ILE A 499 -14.27 13.07 -4.39
CA ILE A 499 -13.55 14.34 -4.46
C ILE A 499 -12.50 14.25 -5.57
N HIS A 500 -12.73 14.95 -6.67
CA HIS A 500 -11.89 14.87 -7.86
C HIS A 500 -10.52 15.55 -7.69
N PRO A 501 -9.47 15.10 -8.44
CA PRO A 501 -8.20 15.81 -8.51
C PRO A 501 -8.30 17.12 -9.30
N SER A 502 -7.23 17.90 -9.31
CA SER A 502 -7.09 19.05 -10.20
C SER A 502 -7.10 18.63 -11.68
N GLY A 503 -7.68 19.44 -12.54
CA GLY A 503 -7.65 19.28 -13.99
C GLY A 503 -8.80 18.45 -14.58
N ASP A 504 -9.34 17.45 -13.90
CA ASP A 504 -10.43 16.61 -14.40
C ASP A 504 -11.28 16.04 -13.25
N THR A 505 -12.58 16.00 -13.44
CA THR A 505 -13.52 15.35 -12.52
C THR A 505 -13.44 13.82 -12.55
N LEU A 506 -12.79 13.23 -13.54
CA LEU A 506 -12.67 11.80 -13.82
C LEU A 506 -14.03 11.07 -13.88
N GLU A 507 -15.10 11.77 -14.21
CA GLU A 507 -16.48 11.28 -14.13
C GLU A 507 -16.68 9.97 -14.88
N ALA A 508 -16.22 9.87 -16.13
CA ALA A 508 -16.41 8.68 -16.96
C ALA A 508 -15.71 7.46 -16.37
N ILE A 509 -14.49 7.64 -15.87
CA ILE A 509 -13.67 6.58 -15.27
C ILE A 509 -14.28 6.11 -13.95
N VAL A 510 -14.66 7.06 -13.10
CA VAL A 510 -15.25 6.80 -11.78
C VAL A 510 -16.61 6.12 -11.93
N THR A 511 -17.47 6.62 -12.82
CA THR A 511 -18.77 6.00 -13.10
C THR A 511 -18.61 4.57 -13.62
N LYS A 512 -17.73 4.34 -14.59
CA LYS A 512 -17.46 3.00 -15.13
C LYS A 512 -16.99 2.03 -14.04
N ARG A 513 -16.15 2.50 -13.12
CA ARG A 513 -15.60 1.68 -12.02
C ARG A 513 -16.64 1.38 -10.93
N TRP A 514 -17.44 2.37 -10.56
CA TRP A 514 -18.32 2.29 -9.39
C TRP A 514 -19.75 1.87 -9.70
N LYS A 515 -20.27 2.08 -10.92
CA LYS A 515 -21.67 1.78 -11.28
C LYS A 515 -22.11 0.39 -10.83
N SER A 516 -21.39 -0.65 -11.21
CA SER A 516 -21.74 -2.03 -10.86
C SER A 516 -21.65 -2.32 -9.35
N ILE A 517 -20.77 -1.62 -8.65
CA ILE A 517 -20.62 -1.73 -7.18
C ILE A 517 -21.80 -1.02 -6.51
N CYS A 518 -22.19 0.17 -6.99
CA CYS A 518 -23.33 0.92 -6.51
C CYS A 518 -24.62 0.08 -6.61
N ASP A 519 -24.86 -0.52 -7.77
CA ASP A 519 -26.04 -1.36 -8.03
C ASP A 519 -26.07 -2.58 -7.10
N ARG A 520 -24.96 -3.28 -6.96
CA ARG A 520 -24.89 -4.52 -6.16
C ARG A 520 -24.89 -4.27 -4.65
N ARG A 521 -24.23 -3.23 -4.19
CA ARG A 521 -24.01 -2.96 -2.76
C ARG A 521 -25.01 -1.97 -2.17
N GLY A 522 -25.88 -1.37 -3.00
CA GLY A 522 -26.79 -0.33 -2.57
C GLY A 522 -26.01 0.90 -2.08
N ILE A 523 -25.22 1.49 -2.96
CA ILE A 523 -24.43 2.69 -2.70
C ILE A 523 -24.89 3.78 -3.66
N ILE A 524 -25.09 4.98 -3.16
CA ILE A 524 -25.28 6.19 -3.96
C ILE A 524 -23.91 6.86 -4.07
N LEU A 525 -23.50 7.18 -5.30
CA LEU A 525 -22.27 7.91 -5.59
C LEU A 525 -22.62 9.36 -5.90
N VAL A 526 -22.00 10.30 -5.21
CA VAL A 526 -22.11 11.74 -5.50
C VAL A 526 -20.72 12.33 -5.68
N ALA A 527 -20.61 13.27 -6.58
CA ALA A 527 -19.35 13.90 -6.94
C ALA A 527 -19.55 15.41 -7.12
N PRO A 528 -19.26 16.20 -6.08
CA PRO A 528 -19.22 17.64 -6.21
C PRO A 528 -18.15 18.08 -7.21
N LYS A 529 -18.38 19.18 -7.92
CA LYS A 529 -17.40 19.81 -8.82
C LYS A 529 -16.89 21.09 -8.18
N ALA A 530 -15.57 21.25 -8.14
CA ALA A 530 -14.95 22.50 -7.73
C ALA A 530 -15.34 23.64 -8.70
N ASP A 531 -15.43 24.85 -8.21
CA ASP A 531 -15.70 26.04 -9.02
C ASP A 531 -14.61 26.22 -10.09
N ASN A 532 -13.38 26.03 -9.70
CA ASN A 532 -12.25 25.99 -10.62
C ASN A 532 -11.63 24.59 -10.65
N LEU A 533 -11.64 23.93 -11.81
CA LEU A 533 -11.03 22.61 -11.97
C LEU A 533 -9.52 22.59 -11.69
N ALA A 534 -8.85 23.75 -11.60
CA ALA A 534 -7.44 23.81 -11.21
C ALA A 534 -7.19 23.35 -9.76
N GLY A 535 -8.21 23.29 -8.92
CA GLY A 535 -8.10 22.75 -7.56
C GLY A 535 -9.20 23.20 -6.63
N TRP A 536 -9.36 22.48 -5.55
CA TRP A 536 -10.27 22.79 -4.46
C TRP A 536 -9.75 23.91 -3.58
N THR A 537 -10.62 24.82 -3.15
CA THR A 537 -10.33 25.81 -2.13
C THR A 537 -10.95 25.41 -0.78
N PRO A 538 -10.37 25.77 0.36
CA PRO A 538 -10.94 25.44 1.67
C PRO A 538 -12.38 25.97 1.89
N GLY A 539 -12.76 27.06 1.20
CA GLY A 539 -14.11 27.63 1.24
C GLY A 539 -15.19 26.72 0.67
N GLU A 540 -14.83 25.86 -0.28
CA GLU A 540 -15.76 24.92 -0.93
C GLU A 540 -16.12 23.72 -0.05
N ALA A 541 -15.49 23.56 1.11
CA ALA A 541 -15.87 22.51 2.07
C ALA A 541 -17.35 22.64 2.47
N ASN A 542 -17.85 23.86 2.68
CA ASN A 542 -19.26 24.10 3.03
C ASN A 542 -20.23 23.63 1.94
N PHE A 543 -19.85 23.74 0.66
CA PHE A 543 -20.63 23.20 -0.45
C PHE A 543 -20.70 21.68 -0.40
N VAL A 544 -19.58 20.99 -0.18
CA VAL A 544 -19.56 19.52 -0.09
C VAL A 544 -20.37 19.02 1.11
N GLU A 545 -20.25 19.69 2.25
CA GLU A 545 -21.04 19.41 3.46
C GLU A 545 -22.54 19.63 3.21
N GLY A 546 -22.90 20.73 2.57
CA GLY A 546 -24.28 21.02 2.15
C GLY A 546 -24.84 19.99 1.18
N LEU A 547 -24.03 19.52 0.22
CA LEU A 547 -24.41 18.46 -0.70
C LEU A 547 -24.69 17.13 0.03
N VAL A 548 -23.85 16.75 0.97
CA VAL A 548 -24.05 15.53 1.77
C VAL A 548 -25.34 15.63 2.59
N ALA A 549 -25.61 16.79 3.20
CA ALA A 549 -26.86 17.04 3.92
C ALA A 549 -28.08 16.92 3.00
N TYR A 550 -28.04 17.55 1.83
CA TYR A 550 -29.11 17.49 0.83
C TYR A 550 -29.38 16.06 0.34
N ILE A 551 -28.33 15.28 0.06
CA ILE A 551 -28.50 13.87 -0.36
C ILE A 551 -29.11 13.01 0.75
N ARG A 552 -28.74 13.26 2.02
CA ARG A 552 -29.32 12.56 3.17
C ARG A 552 -30.81 12.90 3.40
N GLU A 553 -31.24 14.10 3.03
CA GLU A 553 -32.65 14.49 3.07
C GLU A 553 -33.45 13.85 1.93
N LYS A 554 -32.87 13.81 0.72
CA LYS A 554 -33.54 13.37 -0.50
C LYS A 554 -33.60 11.85 -0.66
N TYR A 555 -32.62 11.14 -0.10
CA TYR A 555 -32.47 9.67 -0.21
C TYR A 555 -32.31 9.04 1.17
N THR A 556 -32.76 7.79 1.29
CA THR A 556 -32.59 7.00 2.52
C THR A 556 -31.14 6.53 2.65
N ILE A 557 -30.32 7.29 3.39
CA ILE A 557 -28.89 7.00 3.59
C ILE A 557 -28.66 6.30 4.93
N ASP A 558 -27.81 5.27 4.90
CA ASP A 558 -27.26 4.59 6.07
C ASP A 558 -26.10 5.41 6.63
N THR A 559 -26.36 6.17 7.68
CA THR A 559 -25.39 7.11 8.28
C THR A 559 -24.03 6.48 8.62
N PRO A 560 -23.91 5.24 9.15
CA PRO A 560 -22.64 4.56 9.33
C PRO A 560 -21.88 4.24 8.03
N ARG A 561 -22.50 4.37 6.86
CA ARG A 561 -21.90 4.06 5.55
C ARG A 561 -21.77 5.28 4.66
N ILE A 562 -21.21 6.37 5.20
CA ILE A 562 -20.86 7.59 4.45
C ILE A 562 -19.36 7.66 4.33
N TRP A 563 -18.82 7.60 3.10
CA TRP A 563 -17.40 7.55 2.82
C TRP A 563 -16.96 8.63 1.84
N LEU A 564 -15.75 9.13 2.04
CA LEU A 564 -15.04 9.97 1.08
C LEU A 564 -14.05 9.10 0.29
N HIS A 565 -13.99 9.34 -1.02
CA HIS A 565 -12.95 8.78 -1.88
C HIS A 565 -12.36 9.91 -2.71
N SER A 566 -11.04 10.03 -2.72
CA SER A 566 -10.36 11.03 -3.54
C SER A 566 -9.11 10.48 -4.22
N HIS A 567 -8.63 11.21 -5.22
CA HIS A 567 -7.41 10.92 -5.95
C HIS A 567 -6.53 12.17 -6.04
N GLY A 568 -5.20 11.99 -5.93
CA GLY A 568 -4.22 13.07 -6.10
C GLY A 568 -4.52 14.29 -5.22
N SER A 569 -4.55 15.47 -5.83
CA SER A 569 -4.76 16.75 -5.14
C SER A 569 -6.12 16.89 -4.43
N GLY A 570 -7.13 16.09 -4.78
CA GLY A 570 -8.41 16.05 -4.06
C GLY A 570 -8.30 15.58 -2.61
N ALA A 571 -7.21 14.91 -2.27
CA ALA A 571 -6.95 14.41 -0.91
C ALA A 571 -6.90 15.52 0.14
N MET A 572 -6.46 16.73 -0.23
CA MET A 572 -6.44 17.88 0.68
C MET A 572 -7.86 18.26 1.13
N MET A 573 -8.80 18.39 0.17
CA MET A 573 -10.20 18.65 0.49
C MET A 573 -10.84 17.51 1.27
N ALA A 574 -10.61 16.25 0.87
CA ALA A 574 -11.13 15.10 1.58
C ALA A 574 -10.61 15.01 3.03
N SER A 575 -9.33 15.34 3.26
CA SER A 575 -8.73 15.41 4.60
C SER A 575 -9.35 16.52 5.45
N LEU A 576 -9.58 17.72 4.84
CA LEU A 576 -10.23 18.84 5.51
C LEU A 576 -11.66 18.48 5.95
N LEU A 577 -12.43 17.82 5.09
CA LEU A 577 -13.81 17.40 5.38
C LEU A 577 -13.87 16.40 6.54
N VAL A 578 -12.98 15.41 6.56
CA VAL A 578 -12.89 14.46 7.69
C VAL A 578 -12.49 15.16 8.98
N GLY A 579 -11.56 16.11 8.93
CA GLY A 579 -11.16 16.90 10.09
C GLY A 579 -12.28 17.79 10.66
N ARG A 580 -13.21 18.26 9.78
CA ARG A 580 -14.34 19.11 10.19
C ARG A 580 -15.57 18.33 10.64
N GLN A 581 -15.85 17.19 9.99
CA GLN A 581 -17.08 16.38 10.21
C GLN A 581 -16.77 14.87 10.31
N GLY A 582 -15.85 14.50 11.18
CA GLY A 582 -15.48 13.11 11.41
C GLY A 582 -16.62 12.22 11.95
N ASP A 583 -17.65 12.82 12.52
CA ASP A 583 -18.89 12.15 12.94
C ASP A 583 -19.80 11.79 11.75
N VAL A 584 -19.72 12.50 10.64
CA VAL A 584 -20.49 12.25 9.42
C VAL A 584 -19.76 11.25 8.51
N PHE A 585 -18.47 11.47 8.25
CA PHE A 585 -17.67 10.62 7.38
C PHE A 585 -17.05 9.46 8.15
N ARG A 586 -17.53 8.24 7.91
CA ARG A 586 -17.10 7.01 8.60
C ARG A 586 -15.93 6.29 7.92
N GLY A 587 -15.52 6.75 6.76
CA GLY A 587 -14.38 6.20 6.04
C GLY A 587 -13.80 7.19 5.04
N LEU A 588 -12.48 7.10 4.85
CA LEU A 588 -11.73 7.90 3.89
C LEU A 588 -10.83 6.98 3.07
N VAL A 589 -10.95 7.06 1.75
CA VAL A 589 -10.08 6.37 0.79
C VAL A 589 -9.30 7.42 0.02
N LEU A 590 -7.99 7.44 0.16
CA LEU A 590 -7.07 8.30 -0.58
C LEU A 590 -6.26 7.46 -1.55
N THR A 591 -6.22 7.87 -2.81
CA THR A 591 -5.41 7.24 -3.84
C THR A 591 -4.48 8.27 -4.46
N GLY A 592 -3.17 7.96 -4.51
CA GLY A 592 -2.17 8.85 -5.12
C GLY A 592 -1.82 10.10 -4.30
N ALA A 593 -2.22 10.18 -3.02
CA ALA A 593 -1.82 11.27 -2.12
C ALA A 593 -1.92 10.84 -0.65
N PRO A 594 -1.10 11.41 0.25
CA PRO A 594 -1.18 11.17 1.68
C PRO A 594 -2.36 11.92 2.31
N PHE A 595 -2.73 11.51 3.51
CA PHE A 595 -3.63 12.28 4.38
C PHE A 595 -2.92 13.58 4.83
N VAL A 596 -3.59 14.72 4.66
CA VAL A 596 -3.07 16.04 5.03
C VAL A 596 -3.97 16.61 6.13
N GLY A 597 -3.57 16.45 7.39
CA GLY A 597 -4.31 17.01 8.52
C GLY A 597 -3.77 16.52 9.86
N GLN A 598 -3.91 17.33 10.91
CA GLN A 598 -3.83 16.88 12.30
C GLN A 598 -5.22 16.37 12.66
N VAL A 599 -5.33 15.10 13.02
CA VAL A 599 -6.50 14.62 13.75
C VAL A 599 -6.43 15.32 15.11
N ALA A 600 -7.36 16.25 15.37
CA ALA A 600 -7.43 16.90 16.65
C ALA A 600 -7.58 15.81 17.74
N ASP A 601 -6.73 15.88 18.77
CA ASP A 601 -6.78 15.04 19.97
C ASP A 601 -8.04 15.34 20.79
N GLN A 602 -9.22 15.14 20.22
CA GLN A 602 -10.49 15.28 20.94
C GLN A 602 -11.33 14.03 20.71
N GLU A 603 -11.36 13.23 21.76
CA GLU A 603 -12.19 12.08 22.10
C GLU A 603 -11.63 10.68 21.76
N PRO A 604 -11.64 9.76 22.78
CA PRO A 604 -11.02 8.43 22.68
C PRO A 604 -11.79 7.41 21.82
N ASP A 605 -12.93 7.75 21.23
CA ASP A 605 -13.79 6.81 20.53
C ASP A 605 -13.70 6.85 18.99
N PHE A 606 -12.97 7.80 18.41
CA PHE A 606 -12.77 7.85 16.97
C PHE A 606 -11.45 7.18 16.58
N LYS A 607 -11.49 5.90 16.23
CA LYS A 607 -10.39 5.19 15.55
C LYS A 607 -10.72 5.15 14.06
N PRO A 608 -10.09 5.95 13.20
CA PRO A 608 -10.23 5.79 11.75
C PRO A 608 -9.72 4.39 11.37
N GLN A 609 -10.60 3.56 10.84
CA GLN A 609 -10.22 2.27 10.27
C GLN A 609 -9.74 2.53 8.84
N PHE A 610 -8.43 2.56 8.66
CA PHE A 610 -7.82 2.58 7.33
C PHE A 610 -7.81 1.15 6.77
N HIS A 611 -8.52 0.96 5.68
CA HIS A 611 -8.48 -0.27 4.87
C HIS A 611 -7.66 -0.03 3.62
#